data_bbd24693039b15ab0bffc8deece9eea0
#
_entry.id   bbd24693039b15ab0bffc8deece9eea0
#
_cell.length_a   1.000
_cell.length_b   1.000
_cell.length_c   1.000
_cell.angle_alpha   90.00
_cell.angle_beta   90.00
_cell.angle_gamma   90.00
#
_symmetry.space_group_name_H-M   'P 1'
#
loop_
_entity.id
_entity.type
_entity.pdbx_description
1 polymer ?
#
loop_
_entity_poly.entity_id
_entity_poly.type
_entity_poly.pdbx_seq_one_letter_code
_entity_poly.pdbx_strand_id
1 'polypeptide(L)'
;MTGSNTKLQGLKVLVIDDSKTIRRTAETLLAKEGCEVFTAIDGFDALAKIADHQPDIVFVDIMMPRLDGYQTCALIKKNAKFRETPVIMLSSKDGLFDRARGRMVGSDQYLTKPFTKESLLKAVAAHVRAAA
;
A
#
# COMPACT_ATOMS: atom_id res chain seq x y z
N MET A 1 -17.02 -15.31 13.64
CA MET A 1 -16.32 -15.40 13.55
C MET A 1 -15.21 -14.90 13.21
N THR A 2 -15.06 -14.50 13.22
CA THR A 2 -13.81 -14.18 13.38
C THR A 2 -12.76 -14.93 12.64
N GLY A 3 -12.99 -16.10 12.18
CA GLY A 3 -12.01 -16.87 11.42
C GLY A 3 -11.48 -16.15 10.20
N SER A 4 -12.27 -15.25 9.63
CA SER A 4 -11.87 -14.54 8.44
C SER A 4 -10.70 -13.58 8.69
N ASN A 5 -10.45 -13.21 9.95
CA ASN A 5 -9.40 -12.23 10.26
C ASN A 5 -8.04 -12.85 10.51
N THR A 6 -7.94 -14.17 10.57
CA THR A 6 -6.66 -14.80 10.82
C THR A 6 -5.66 -14.54 9.72
N LYS A 7 -6.12 -14.39 8.47
CA LYS A 7 -5.23 -14.12 7.35
C LYS A 7 -4.53 -12.77 7.45
N LEU A 8 -5.17 -11.80 8.10
CA LEU A 8 -4.64 -10.46 8.22
C LEU A 8 -3.80 -10.28 9.49
N GLN A 9 -3.92 -11.21 10.41
CA GLN A 9 -3.21 -11.13 11.68
C GLN A 9 -1.70 -11.17 11.47
N GLY A 10 -1.02 -10.12 11.91
CA GLY A 10 0.42 -10.05 11.80
C GLY A 10 0.95 -9.63 10.45
N LEU A 11 0.07 -9.39 9.47
CA LEU A 11 0.52 -8.90 8.17
C LEU A 11 1.15 -7.53 8.31
N LYS A 12 2.29 -7.35 7.66
CA LYS A 12 2.99 -6.07 7.67
C LYS A 12 2.51 -5.24 6.48
N VAL A 13 1.94 -4.08 6.77
CA VAL A 13 1.40 -3.19 5.75
C VAL A 13 2.11 -1.85 5.83
N LEU A 14 2.59 -1.35 4.71
CA LEU A 14 3.17 -0.02 4.63
C LEU A 14 2.21 0.90 3.90
N VAL A 15 1.91 2.05 4.49
CA VAL A 15 1.04 3.06 3.88
C VAL A 15 1.86 4.32 3.64
N ILE A 16 1.98 4.72 2.38
CA ILE A 16 2.78 5.86 1.95
C ILE A 16 1.84 6.95 1.44
N ASP A 17 1.76 8.05 2.16
CA ASP A 17 0.89 9.17 1.78
C ASP A 17 1.40 10.41 2.50
N ASP A 18 1.44 11.55 1.82
CA ASP A 18 1.87 12.79 2.45
C ASP A 18 0.80 13.37 3.35
N SER A 19 -0.44 12.88 3.27
CA SER A 19 -1.54 13.31 4.13
C SER A 19 -1.54 12.53 5.44
N LYS A 20 -1.36 13.25 6.53
CA LYS A 20 -1.42 12.65 7.86
C LYS A 20 -2.77 12.00 8.13
N THR A 21 -3.85 12.63 7.67
CA THR A 21 -5.20 12.10 7.86
C THR A 21 -5.36 10.75 7.17
N ILE A 22 -4.90 10.64 5.94
CA ILE A 22 -4.99 9.37 5.20
C ILE A 22 -4.16 8.29 5.89
N ARG A 23 -2.92 8.62 6.30
CA ARG A 23 -2.07 7.64 6.99
C ARG A 23 -2.75 7.14 8.26
N ARG A 24 -3.31 8.04 9.08
CA ARG A 24 -3.97 7.66 10.32
C ARG A 24 -5.21 6.83 10.08
N THR A 25 -6.02 7.19 9.09
CA THR A 25 -7.22 6.44 8.77
C THR A 25 -6.87 5.01 8.37
N ALA A 26 -5.93 4.85 7.45
CA ALA A 26 -5.51 3.53 7.01
C ALA A 26 -4.92 2.72 8.16
N GLU A 27 -4.06 3.35 8.95
CA GLU A 27 -3.43 2.69 10.09
C GLU A 27 -4.46 2.18 11.09
N THR A 28 -5.43 3.02 11.43
CA THR A 28 -6.47 2.65 12.39
C THR A 28 -7.31 1.49 11.87
N LEU A 29 -7.73 1.56 10.61
CA LEU A 29 -8.56 0.51 10.02
C LEU A 29 -7.83 -0.82 9.95
N LEU A 30 -6.57 -0.79 9.52
CA LEU A 30 -5.79 -2.03 9.36
C LEU A 30 -5.35 -2.62 10.70
N ALA A 31 -4.97 -1.76 11.65
CA ALA A 31 -4.54 -2.23 12.96
C ALA A 31 -5.66 -2.96 13.68
N LYS A 32 -6.91 -2.54 13.51
CA LYS A 32 -8.06 -3.21 14.10
C LYS A 32 -8.22 -4.64 13.60
N GLU A 33 -7.71 -4.92 12.41
CA GLU A 33 -7.78 -6.25 11.82
C GLU A 33 -6.56 -7.10 12.15
N GLY A 34 -5.67 -6.59 12.99
CA GLY A 34 -4.50 -7.33 13.42
C GLY A 34 -3.26 -7.10 12.58
N CYS A 35 -3.29 -6.20 11.62
CA CYS A 35 -2.13 -5.88 10.81
C CYS A 35 -1.11 -5.07 11.60
N GLU A 36 0.15 -5.29 11.30
CA GLU A 36 1.23 -4.45 11.79
C GLU A 36 1.47 -3.37 10.73
N VAL A 37 1.15 -2.13 11.07
CA VAL A 37 1.13 -1.04 10.08
C VAL A 37 2.31 -0.10 10.27
N PHE A 38 3.01 0.17 9.18
CA PHE A 38 4.07 1.16 9.12
C PHE A 38 3.60 2.27 8.19
N THR A 39 4.01 3.50 8.43
CA THR A 39 3.62 4.62 7.57
C THR A 39 4.86 5.35 7.09
N ALA A 40 4.74 5.98 5.92
CA ALA A 40 5.80 6.79 5.35
C ALA A 40 5.19 8.06 4.76
N ILE A 41 5.94 9.15 4.83
CA ILE A 41 5.43 10.45 4.41
C ILE A 41 5.72 10.76 2.95
N ASP A 42 6.68 10.07 2.34
CA ASP A 42 7.05 10.26 0.94
C ASP A 42 7.75 9.01 0.42
N GLY A 43 8.13 9.06 -0.86
CA GLY A 43 8.76 7.91 -1.51
C GLY A 43 10.13 7.55 -0.94
N PHE A 44 10.90 8.54 -0.51
CA PHE A 44 12.22 8.28 0.05
C PHE A 44 12.11 7.60 1.41
N ASP A 45 11.22 8.12 2.26
CA ASP A 45 10.94 7.51 3.56
C ASP A 45 10.43 6.09 3.38
N ALA A 46 9.62 5.88 2.33
CA ALA A 46 9.07 4.56 2.02
C ALA A 46 10.17 3.55 1.70
N LEU A 47 11.14 3.94 0.89
CA LEU A 47 12.21 3.01 0.51
C LEU A 47 13.01 2.57 1.73
N ALA A 48 13.26 3.48 2.67
CA ALA A 48 13.95 3.15 3.90
C ALA A 48 13.12 2.16 4.74
N LYS A 49 11.81 2.40 4.85
CA LYS A 49 10.94 1.55 5.65
C LYS A 49 10.73 0.17 5.04
N ILE A 50 10.70 0.10 3.73
CA ILE A 50 10.61 -1.19 3.04
C ILE A 50 11.84 -2.04 3.35
N ALA A 51 13.02 -1.44 3.29
CA ALA A 51 14.25 -2.15 3.60
C ALA A 51 14.27 -2.63 5.05
N ASP A 52 13.80 -1.79 5.98
CA ASP A 52 13.85 -2.11 7.39
C ASP A 52 12.80 -3.15 7.80
N HIS A 53 11.60 -3.06 7.26
CA HIS A 53 10.46 -3.84 7.76
C HIS A 53 9.98 -4.94 6.81
N GLN A 54 10.31 -4.85 5.54
CA GLN A 54 9.92 -5.84 4.52
C GLN A 54 8.42 -6.14 4.55
N PRO A 55 7.59 -5.13 4.23
CA PRO A 55 6.13 -5.30 4.32
C PRO A 55 5.60 -6.34 3.34
N ASP A 56 4.46 -6.89 3.68
CA ASP A 56 3.77 -7.87 2.83
C ASP A 56 2.94 -7.20 1.75
N ILE A 57 2.55 -5.95 1.95
CA ILE A 57 1.79 -5.18 0.97
C ILE A 57 2.06 -3.69 1.19
N VAL A 58 2.03 -2.92 0.11
CA VAL A 58 2.31 -1.49 0.14
C VAL A 58 1.16 -0.72 -0.50
N PHE A 59 0.67 0.31 0.19
CA PHE A 59 -0.26 1.29 -0.37
C PHE A 59 0.51 2.58 -0.58
N VAL A 60 0.40 3.17 -1.77
CA VAL A 60 1.17 4.38 -2.09
C VAL A 60 0.31 5.41 -2.81
N ASP A 61 0.31 6.63 -2.28
CA ASP A 61 -0.36 7.78 -2.89
C ASP A 61 0.34 8.13 -4.21
N ILE A 62 -0.46 8.36 -5.25
CA ILE A 62 0.07 8.73 -6.56
C ILE A 62 0.67 10.14 -6.52
N MET A 63 -0.05 11.07 -5.89
CA MET A 63 0.34 12.49 -5.90
C MET A 63 1.18 12.84 -4.68
N MET A 64 2.49 12.74 -4.83
CA MET A 64 3.43 13.12 -3.78
C MET A 64 4.52 13.99 -4.37
N PRO A 65 5.06 14.94 -3.59
CA PRO A 65 6.15 15.78 -4.10
C PRO A 65 7.43 14.99 -4.28
N ARG A 66 8.26 15.45 -5.20
CA ARG A 66 9.59 14.92 -5.51
C ARG A 66 9.57 13.52 -6.12
N LEU A 67 9.04 12.54 -5.43
CA LEU A 67 8.99 11.16 -5.90
C LEU A 67 7.52 10.73 -5.81
N ASP A 68 6.83 10.72 -6.95
CA ASP A 68 5.41 10.37 -6.97
C ASP A 68 5.18 8.86 -6.79
N GLY A 69 3.92 8.46 -6.74
CA GLY A 69 3.56 7.07 -6.52
C GLY A 69 4.03 6.13 -7.62
N TYR A 70 3.99 6.58 -8.87
CA TYR A 70 4.46 5.75 -9.98
C TYR A 70 5.96 5.52 -9.87
N GLN A 71 6.72 6.58 -9.59
CA GLN A 71 8.17 6.48 -9.43
C GLN A 71 8.54 5.60 -8.24
N THR A 72 7.82 5.77 -7.13
CA THR A 72 8.05 4.96 -5.93
C THR A 72 7.79 3.49 -6.23
N CYS A 73 6.68 3.19 -6.88
CA CYS A 73 6.34 1.81 -7.27
C CYS A 73 7.41 1.21 -8.17
N ALA A 74 7.87 1.97 -9.17
CA ALA A 74 8.90 1.50 -10.08
C ALA A 74 10.18 1.13 -9.33
N LEU A 75 10.58 1.94 -8.36
CA LEU A 75 11.77 1.67 -7.57
C LEU A 75 11.61 0.42 -6.71
N ILE A 76 10.43 0.23 -6.12
CA ILE A 76 10.16 -0.97 -5.33
C ILE A 76 10.25 -2.21 -6.22
N LYS A 77 9.60 -2.17 -7.37
CA LYS A 77 9.53 -3.33 -8.27
C LYS A 77 10.86 -3.64 -8.95
N LYS A 78 11.75 -2.66 -9.07
CA LYS A 78 13.07 -2.88 -9.62
C LYS A 78 13.96 -3.69 -8.69
N ASN A 79 13.70 -3.63 -7.40
CA ASN A 79 14.50 -4.37 -6.44
C ASN A 79 14.04 -5.82 -6.44
N ALA A 80 14.95 -6.74 -6.77
CA ALA A 80 14.61 -8.16 -6.84
C ALA A 80 14.01 -8.69 -5.54
N LYS A 81 14.43 -8.14 -4.42
CA LYS A 81 13.94 -8.55 -3.09
C LYS A 81 12.48 -8.20 -2.89
N PHE A 82 12.02 -7.09 -3.49
CA PHE A 82 10.67 -6.57 -3.26
C PHE A 82 9.78 -6.64 -4.50
N ARG A 83 10.26 -7.26 -5.57
CA ARG A 83 9.51 -7.33 -6.82
C ARG A 83 8.15 -7.99 -6.67
N GLU A 84 8.06 -8.98 -5.79
CA GLU A 84 6.80 -9.72 -5.59
C GLU A 84 5.87 -9.06 -4.58
N THR A 85 6.32 -8.00 -3.91
CA THR A 85 5.48 -7.31 -2.93
C THR A 85 4.37 -6.56 -3.65
N PRO A 86 3.09 -6.84 -3.33
CA PRO A 86 1.99 -6.13 -3.97
C PRO A 86 2.03 -4.64 -3.66
N VAL A 87 1.80 -3.81 -4.67
CA VAL A 87 1.74 -2.36 -4.53
C VAL A 87 0.39 -1.88 -5.04
N ILE A 88 -0.37 -1.26 -4.15
CA ILE A 88 -1.71 -0.73 -4.43
C ILE A 88 -1.59 0.79 -4.47
N MET A 89 -1.98 1.40 -5.58
CA MET A 89 -1.93 2.85 -5.75
C MET A 89 -3.15 3.50 -5.14
N LEU A 90 -2.95 4.63 -4.45
CA LEU A 90 -4.05 5.41 -3.88
C LEU A 90 -4.25 6.66 -4.73
N SER A 91 -5.41 6.77 -5.36
CA SER A 91 -5.72 7.88 -6.27
C SER A 91 -6.82 8.75 -5.67
N SER A 92 -6.69 10.07 -5.76
CA SER A 92 -7.75 10.95 -5.31
C SER A 92 -8.98 10.80 -6.20
N LYS A 93 -10.14 11.14 -5.66
CA LYS A 93 -11.40 11.06 -6.40
C LYS A 93 -11.36 11.83 -7.71
N ASP A 94 -10.70 13.00 -7.67
CA ASP A 94 -10.58 13.86 -8.85
C ASP A 94 -9.31 13.58 -9.64
N GLY A 95 -8.47 12.68 -9.16
CA GLY A 95 -7.25 12.32 -9.85
C GLY A 95 -7.53 11.25 -10.89
N LEU A 96 -6.77 11.29 -11.97
CA LEU A 96 -6.89 10.29 -13.02
C LEU A 96 -5.76 9.29 -12.87
N PHE A 97 -6.11 8.09 -12.43
CA PHE A 97 -5.13 7.01 -12.41
C PHE A 97 -4.85 6.58 -13.85
N ASP A 98 -3.60 6.67 -14.25
CA ASP A 98 -3.18 6.22 -15.56
C ASP A 98 -2.91 4.72 -15.51
N ARG A 99 -3.85 3.93 -16.01
CA ARG A 99 -3.75 2.48 -15.97
C ARG A 99 -2.55 1.95 -16.73
N ALA A 100 -2.24 2.56 -17.86
CA ALA A 100 -1.09 2.14 -18.66
C ALA A 100 0.20 2.40 -17.89
N ARG A 101 0.32 3.58 -17.29
CA ARG A 101 1.50 3.92 -16.50
C ARG A 101 1.61 3.04 -15.27
N GLY A 102 0.47 2.74 -14.63
CA GLY A 102 0.44 1.83 -13.49
C GLY A 102 0.98 0.45 -13.87
N ARG A 103 0.55 -0.08 -15.01
CA ARG A 103 1.06 -1.38 -15.48
C ARG A 103 2.55 -1.31 -15.76
N MET A 104 3.01 -0.22 -16.38
CA MET A 104 4.42 -0.07 -16.71
C MET A 104 5.32 -0.11 -15.48
N VAL A 105 4.87 0.43 -14.37
CA VAL A 105 5.66 0.43 -13.14
C VAL A 105 5.41 -0.80 -12.27
N GLY A 106 4.48 -1.65 -12.68
CA GLY A 106 4.23 -2.93 -12.00
C GLY A 106 3.27 -2.86 -10.82
N SER A 107 2.42 -1.81 -10.75
CA SER A 107 1.41 -1.75 -9.69
C SER A 107 0.39 -2.86 -9.87
N ASP A 108 -0.15 -3.35 -8.77
CA ASP A 108 -1.06 -4.49 -8.78
C ASP A 108 -2.52 -4.09 -8.81
N GLN A 109 -2.83 -2.90 -8.29
CA GLN A 109 -4.21 -2.41 -8.22
C GLN A 109 -4.20 -0.93 -7.84
N TYR A 110 -5.34 -0.26 -7.95
CA TYR A 110 -5.50 1.07 -7.39
C TYR A 110 -6.81 1.17 -6.62
N LEU A 111 -6.85 2.08 -5.65
CA LEU A 111 -8.05 2.42 -4.88
C LEU A 111 -8.25 3.93 -4.96
N THR A 112 -9.51 4.35 -4.92
CA THR A 112 -9.86 5.77 -4.92
C THR A 112 -9.97 6.26 -3.48
N LYS A 113 -9.42 7.43 -3.19
CA LYS A 113 -9.57 8.09 -1.89
C LYS A 113 -10.79 9.00 -1.93
N PRO A 114 -11.58 9.08 -0.88
CA PRO A 114 -11.45 8.32 0.36
C PRO A 114 -11.86 6.85 0.17
N PHE A 115 -11.07 5.97 0.73
CA PHE A 115 -11.39 4.55 0.67
C PHE A 115 -12.26 4.15 1.86
N THR A 116 -13.01 3.07 1.69
CA THR A 116 -13.79 2.52 2.79
C THR A 116 -12.99 1.40 3.47
N LYS A 117 -13.43 1.04 4.67
CA LYS A 117 -12.84 -0.12 5.35
C LYS A 117 -12.93 -1.35 4.45
N GLU A 118 -14.09 -1.56 3.84
CA GLU A 118 -14.30 -2.72 2.98
C GLU A 118 -13.37 -2.74 1.79
N SER A 119 -13.19 -1.60 1.10
CA SER A 119 -12.33 -1.56 -0.07
C SER A 119 -10.87 -1.80 0.30
N LEU A 120 -10.45 -1.25 1.43
CA LEU A 120 -9.08 -1.42 1.91
C LEU A 120 -8.79 -2.87 2.27
N LEU A 121 -9.68 -3.49 3.06
CA LEU A 121 -9.51 -4.89 3.46
C LEU A 121 -9.62 -5.85 2.29
N LYS A 122 -10.51 -5.55 1.34
CA LYS A 122 -10.66 -6.37 0.15
C LYS A 122 -9.38 -6.36 -0.68
N ALA A 123 -8.74 -5.20 -0.82
CA ALA A 123 -7.49 -5.08 -1.56
C ALA A 123 -6.39 -5.91 -0.88
N VAL A 124 -6.30 -5.83 0.44
CA VAL A 124 -5.32 -6.63 1.18
C VAL A 124 -5.56 -8.11 0.94
N ALA A 125 -6.81 -8.55 1.12
CA ALA A 125 -7.14 -9.97 0.98
C ALA A 125 -6.89 -10.49 -0.44
N ALA A 126 -7.10 -9.63 -1.44
CA ALA A 126 -6.96 -10.04 -2.85
C ALA A 126 -5.50 -10.21 -3.26
N HIS A 127 -4.60 -9.48 -2.65
CA HIS A 127 -3.20 -9.44 -3.11
C HIS A 127 -2.20 -10.08 -2.17
N VAL A 128 -2.57 -10.30 -0.93
CA VAL A 128 -1.67 -10.96 0.02
C VAL A 128 -1.92 -12.44 -0.01
N ARG A 129 -0.89 -13.19 -0.33
CA ARG A 129 -0.98 -14.64 -0.31
C ARG A 129 -1.00 -15.10 1.13
N ALA A 130 -1.80 -16.13 1.38
CA ALA A 130 -1.80 -16.76 2.69
C ALA A 130 -0.36 -17.16 2.98
N ALA A 131 0.13 -16.83 4.16
CA ALA A 131 1.44 -17.26 4.57
C ALA A 131 1.44 -18.78 4.49
N ALA A 132 2.31 -19.27 3.69
CA ALA A 132 2.38 -20.70 3.47
C ALA A 132 2.78 -21.38 4.76
#